data_615be7ac4e2b07fc6a413a88056dfa4d
#
_entry.id   615be7ac4e2b07fc6a413a88056dfa4d
#
_cell.length_a   1.000
_cell.length_b   1.000
_cell.length_c   1.000
_cell.angle_alpha   90.00
_cell.angle_beta   90.00
_cell.angle_gamma   90.00
#
_symmetry.space_group_name_H-M   'P 1'
#
loop_
_entity.id
_entity.type
_entity.pdbx_description
1 polymer ?
#
loop_
_entity_poly.entity_id
_entity_poly.type
_entity_poly.pdbx_seq_one_letter_code
_entity_poly.pdbx_strand_id
1 'polypeptide(L)'
;REIRLTLDGDMERYVWFLNNKPLSESDSIRIREGEVARFIMINRTMMHHPMHLHGHFFRVINGQGDYAPLKHTVNVAPMSTTVIEFDANEFGDWFFHCHLLYHMKNGMARVVHYEGFTLDPQLAAVRPKLYKDSWYFWGQADVLSNMTEGFLMLFNTRNILTAEWEVGWQEVDDTEWEGIFTYDRYINRFFTIFAGADLLGEGDEHDDTRGVFGFRYLLPLNLESRVWIDTDGGGRFNLGKSFELTPRLALLGEAEYDTHDKWEGSAGLSYMVHKYFSLVGQWHSEYGFGGGLQIRF
;
A
#
# COMPACT_ATOMS: atom_id res chain seq x y z
N ARG A 1 -19.70 8.47 25.81
CA ARG A 1 -18.44 7.73 25.62
C ARG A 1 -17.70 8.26 24.42
N GLU A 2 -16.43 8.59 24.58
CA GLU A 2 -15.57 9.04 23.47
C GLU A 2 -14.75 7.89 22.89
N ILE A 3 -14.70 7.84 21.55
CA ILE A 3 -13.97 6.84 20.78
C ILE A 3 -13.17 7.59 19.71
N ARG A 4 -11.84 7.48 19.77
CA ARG A 4 -10.93 8.11 18.81
C ARG A 4 -10.59 7.13 17.71
N LEU A 5 -10.72 7.59 16.46
CA LEU A 5 -10.48 6.81 15.25
C LEU A 5 -9.54 7.61 14.34
N THR A 6 -8.32 7.15 14.17
CA THR A 6 -7.42 7.68 13.15
C THR A 6 -7.74 7.03 11.81
N LEU A 7 -7.87 7.83 10.78
CA LEU A 7 -8.04 7.39 9.40
C LEU A 7 -6.67 7.50 8.73
N ASP A 8 -6.08 6.37 8.42
CA ASP A 8 -4.76 6.25 7.82
C ASP A 8 -4.85 5.42 6.53
N GLY A 9 -3.85 5.51 5.68
CA GLY A 9 -3.80 4.72 4.46
C GLY A 9 -2.52 4.93 3.67
N ASP A 10 -2.31 4.01 2.76
CA ASP A 10 -1.22 4.00 1.80
C ASP A 10 -1.82 4.01 0.39
N MET A 11 -1.54 5.08 -0.37
CA MET A 11 -2.09 5.28 -1.71
C MET A 11 -1.43 4.35 -2.75
N GLU A 12 -0.16 4.00 -2.59
CA GLU A 12 0.58 3.16 -3.53
C GLU A 12 0.11 1.72 -3.44
N ARG A 13 0.04 1.20 -2.21
CA ARG A 13 -0.47 -0.15 -1.96
C ARG A 13 -1.99 -0.24 -1.90
N TYR A 14 -2.67 0.89 -1.85
CA TYR A 14 -4.12 1.00 -1.77
C TYR A 14 -4.73 0.26 -0.57
N VAL A 15 -4.08 0.34 0.60
CA VAL A 15 -4.56 -0.21 1.88
C VAL A 15 -4.97 0.90 2.84
N TRP A 16 -6.06 0.65 3.59
CA TRP A 16 -6.71 1.68 4.39
C TRP A 16 -6.98 1.19 5.81
N PHE A 17 -6.76 2.08 6.77
CA PHE A 17 -6.77 1.72 8.18
C PHE A 17 -7.67 2.63 9.01
N LEU A 18 -8.28 2.06 10.05
CA LEU A 18 -8.76 2.75 11.22
C LEU A 18 -7.89 2.31 12.41
N ASN A 19 -7.27 3.29 13.12
CA ASN A 19 -6.33 3.01 14.21
C ASN A 19 -5.22 2.01 13.80
N ASN A 20 -4.60 2.23 12.63
CA ASN A 20 -3.53 1.41 12.06
C ASN A 20 -3.87 -0.08 11.87
N LYS A 21 -5.14 -0.44 11.84
CA LYS A 21 -5.61 -1.81 11.56
C LYS A 21 -6.62 -1.79 10.42
N PRO A 22 -6.54 -2.72 9.46
CA PRO A 22 -7.62 -2.98 8.52
C PRO A 22 -8.77 -3.70 9.22
N LEU A 23 -9.89 -3.87 8.54
CA LEU A 23 -11.03 -4.61 9.08
C LEU A 23 -10.65 -6.05 9.44
N SER A 24 -9.83 -6.71 8.63
CA SER A 24 -9.40 -8.11 8.82
C SER A 24 -8.63 -8.36 10.13
N GLU A 25 -7.98 -7.32 10.68
CA GLU A 25 -7.17 -7.41 11.91
C GLU A 25 -7.84 -6.72 13.11
N SER A 26 -9.06 -6.21 12.94
CA SER A 26 -9.66 -5.33 13.92
C SER A 26 -10.67 -6.01 14.82
N ASP A 27 -10.71 -5.53 16.06
CA ASP A 27 -11.80 -5.79 16.99
C ASP A 27 -13.00 -4.88 16.70
N SER A 28 -14.18 -5.27 17.20
CA SER A 28 -15.37 -4.43 17.13
C SER A 28 -15.24 -3.20 18.06
N ILE A 29 -15.84 -2.10 17.65
CA ILE A 29 -16.05 -0.93 18.50
C ILE A 29 -17.22 -1.24 19.43
N ARG A 30 -16.97 -1.44 20.72
CA ARG A 30 -18.01 -1.79 21.68
C ARG A 30 -18.69 -0.55 22.23
N ILE A 31 -20.02 -0.56 22.24
CA ILE A 31 -20.88 0.47 22.84
C ILE A 31 -21.97 -0.19 23.68
N ARG A 32 -22.64 0.61 24.54
CA ARG A 32 -23.75 0.14 25.37
C ARG A 32 -25.05 0.78 24.93
N GLU A 33 -26.12 0.02 25.00
CA GLU A 33 -27.46 0.56 24.78
C GLU A 33 -27.76 1.69 25.76
N GLY A 34 -28.33 2.79 25.26
CA GLY A 34 -28.68 3.98 26.02
C GLY A 34 -27.54 4.97 26.30
N GLU A 35 -26.28 4.66 25.90
CA GLU A 35 -25.21 5.66 26.00
C GLU A 35 -25.21 6.63 24.80
N VAL A 36 -24.66 7.82 25.00
CA VAL A 36 -24.26 8.72 23.92
C VAL A 36 -22.84 8.38 23.49
N ALA A 37 -22.67 7.94 22.25
CA ALA A 37 -21.38 7.63 21.69
C ALA A 37 -20.87 8.82 20.84
N ARG A 38 -19.63 9.25 21.10
CA ARG A 38 -18.94 10.30 20.34
C ARG A 38 -17.74 9.71 19.63
N PHE A 39 -17.74 9.78 18.29
CA PHE A 39 -16.60 9.39 17.47
C PHE A 39 -15.80 10.63 17.08
N ILE A 40 -14.51 10.62 17.40
CA ILE A 40 -13.54 11.65 17.02
C ILE A 40 -12.69 11.06 15.90
N MET A 41 -13.02 11.40 14.67
CA MET A 41 -12.34 10.90 13.46
C MET A 41 -11.23 11.87 13.06
N ILE A 42 -10.00 11.39 13.10
CA ILE A 42 -8.78 12.15 12.79
C ILE A 42 -8.22 11.62 11.46
N ASN A 43 -8.41 12.37 10.40
CA ASN A 43 -7.89 12.02 9.08
C ASN A 43 -6.43 12.44 8.96
N ARG A 44 -5.54 11.46 8.77
CA ARG A 44 -4.09 11.64 8.57
C ARG A 44 -3.66 11.43 7.12
N THR A 45 -4.62 11.39 6.21
CA THR A 45 -4.39 11.21 4.77
C THR A 45 -4.70 12.50 4.00
N MET A 46 -4.22 12.57 2.76
CA MET A 46 -4.53 13.66 1.83
C MET A 46 -5.83 13.43 1.05
N MET A 47 -6.62 12.42 1.44
CA MET A 47 -7.89 12.09 0.79
C MET A 47 -9.09 12.40 1.67
N HIS A 48 -10.23 12.63 1.02
CA HIS A 48 -11.52 12.69 1.67
C HIS A 48 -12.03 11.30 2.04
N HIS A 49 -12.59 11.16 3.24
CA HIS A 49 -13.22 9.92 3.68
C HIS A 49 -14.68 10.17 4.10
N PRO A 50 -15.66 9.89 3.23
CA PRO A 50 -17.06 9.89 3.61
C PRO A 50 -17.33 8.71 4.54
N MET A 51 -17.43 8.96 5.84
CA MET A 51 -17.67 7.91 6.86
C MET A 51 -19.15 7.72 7.09
N HIS A 52 -19.60 6.48 6.98
CA HIS A 52 -21.00 6.07 7.12
C HIS A 52 -21.17 5.09 8.28
N LEU A 53 -22.18 5.34 9.11
CA LEU A 53 -22.63 4.43 10.16
C LEU A 53 -24.01 3.89 9.82
N HIS A 54 -24.11 2.58 9.71
CA HIS A 54 -25.38 1.90 9.54
C HIS A 54 -26.23 1.98 10.81
N GLY A 55 -27.54 1.91 10.67
CA GLY A 55 -28.52 1.83 11.76
C GLY A 55 -28.74 3.13 12.54
N HIS A 56 -27.80 4.11 12.47
CA HIS A 56 -27.85 5.30 13.28
C HIS A 56 -27.82 6.59 12.48
N PHE A 57 -28.57 7.59 12.96
CA PHE A 57 -28.32 8.98 12.62
C PHE A 57 -27.45 9.61 13.70
N PHE A 58 -26.51 10.43 13.28
CA PHE A 58 -25.58 11.14 14.19
C PHE A 58 -25.60 12.65 13.93
N ARG A 59 -25.36 13.43 14.99
CA ARG A 59 -25.08 14.86 14.88
C ARG A 59 -23.64 15.10 14.53
N VAL A 60 -23.41 15.99 13.57
CA VAL A 60 -22.07 16.47 13.26
C VAL A 60 -21.75 17.65 14.19
N ILE A 61 -20.82 17.46 15.10
CA ILE A 61 -20.45 18.47 16.11
C ILE A 61 -19.55 19.53 15.44
N ASN A 62 -20.17 20.65 15.06
CA ASN A 62 -19.57 21.72 14.27
C ASN A 62 -19.75 23.12 14.87
N GLY A 63 -20.08 23.22 16.16
CA GLY A 63 -20.29 24.48 16.88
C GLY A 63 -21.67 25.11 16.70
N GLN A 64 -22.60 24.46 15.97
CA GLN A 64 -23.98 24.97 15.78
C GLN A 64 -24.94 24.55 16.88
N GLY A 65 -24.47 23.86 17.93
CA GLY A 65 -25.28 23.41 19.06
C GLY A 65 -26.45 22.55 18.62
N ASP A 66 -27.67 22.93 19.02
CA ASP A 66 -28.91 22.20 18.71
C ASP A 66 -29.25 22.18 17.19
N TYR A 67 -28.67 23.09 16.41
CA TYR A 67 -28.82 23.17 14.98
C TYR A 67 -27.77 22.34 14.23
N ALA A 68 -26.90 21.62 14.93
CA ALA A 68 -25.96 20.71 14.31
C ALA A 68 -26.68 19.66 13.44
N PRO A 69 -26.26 19.44 12.17
CA PRO A 69 -27.01 18.62 11.24
C PRO A 69 -27.02 17.15 11.66
N LEU A 70 -28.17 16.53 11.54
CA LEU A 70 -28.36 15.10 11.73
C LEU A 70 -28.08 14.39 10.40
N LYS A 71 -27.13 13.45 10.37
CA LYS A 71 -26.68 12.73 9.18
C LYS A 71 -26.41 11.26 9.49
N HIS A 72 -26.30 10.45 8.45
CA HIS A 72 -25.82 9.05 8.52
C HIS A 72 -24.46 8.89 7.83
N THR A 73 -24.03 9.90 7.06
CA THR A 73 -22.73 9.93 6.37
C THR A 73 -22.14 11.33 6.51
N VAL A 74 -20.86 11.42 6.86
CA VAL A 74 -20.14 12.68 6.96
C VAL A 74 -18.77 12.57 6.30
N ASN A 75 -18.39 13.59 5.55
CA ASN A 75 -17.08 13.65 4.93
C ASN A 75 -16.05 14.15 5.95
N VAL A 76 -14.99 13.36 6.15
CA VAL A 76 -13.80 13.76 6.90
C VAL A 76 -12.76 14.27 5.91
N ALA A 77 -12.56 15.60 5.89
CA ALA A 77 -11.66 16.23 4.93
C ALA A 77 -10.19 15.83 5.18
N PRO A 78 -9.29 15.98 4.18
CA PRO A 78 -7.87 15.73 4.35
C PRO A 78 -7.28 16.46 5.54
N MET A 79 -6.41 15.79 6.32
CA MET A 79 -5.67 16.35 7.45
C MET A 79 -6.54 17.07 8.48
N SER A 80 -7.81 16.68 8.61
CA SER A 80 -8.79 17.31 9.50
C SER A 80 -9.35 16.36 10.55
N THR A 81 -10.04 16.94 11.52
CA THR A 81 -10.79 16.18 12.54
C THR A 81 -12.27 16.46 12.38
N THR A 82 -13.09 15.42 12.34
CA THR A 82 -14.55 15.50 12.37
C THR A 82 -15.08 14.75 13.58
N VAL A 83 -16.00 15.37 14.30
CA VAL A 83 -16.63 14.77 15.49
C VAL A 83 -18.11 14.54 15.21
N ILE A 84 -18.57 13.34 15.54
CA ILE A 84 -19.99 12.97 15.48
C ILE A 84 -20.45 12.43 16.82
N GLU A 85 -21.73 12.63 17.13
CA GLU A 85 -22.41 12.04 18.28
C GLU A 85 -23.70 11.36 17.88
N PHE A 86 -23.99 10.22 18.48
CA PHE A 86 -25.25 9.51 18.30
C PHE A 86 -25.70 8.82 19.59
N ASP A 87 -27.01 8.68 19.71
CA ASP A 87 -27.63 7.88 20.77
C ASP A 87 -27.52 6.40 20.40
N ALA A 88 -26.99 5.59 21.30
CA ALA A 88 -26.90 4.15 21.10
C ALA A 88 -28.27 3.50 21.42
N ASN A 89 -29.21 3.61 20.50
CA ASN A 89 -30.61 3.20 20.65
C ASN A 89 -31.07 2.11 19.65
N GLU A 90 -30.12 1.61 18.82
CA GLU A 90 -30.38 0.57 17.85
C GLU A 90 -29.56 -0.68 18.20
N PHE A 91 -30.07 -1.50 19.12
CA PHE A 91 -29.36 -2.66 19.65
C PHE A 91 -29.01 -3.67 18.56
N GLY A 92 -27.69 -3.94 18.36
CA GLY A 92 -27.23 -4.82 17.29
C GLY A 92 -25.74 -4.73 16.97
N ASP A 93 -25.41 -5.23 15.78
CA ASP A 93 -24.11 -5.08 15.11
C ASP A 93 -24.26 -4.20 13.88
N TRP A 94 -23.54 -3.10 13.82
CA TRP A 94 -23.65 -2.11 12.77
C TRP A 94 -22.33 -1.86 12.07
N PHE A 95 -22.38 -1.76 10.74
CA PHE A 95 -21.19 -1.49 9.95
C PHE A 95 -20.86 0.01 9.95
N PHE A 96 -19.64 0.35 10.27
CA PHE A 96 -19.07 1.70 10.19
C PHE A 96 -17.92 1.69 9.22
N HIS A 97 -18.03 2.46 8.12
CA HIS A 97 -17.05 2.34 7.04
C HIS A 97 -16.91 3.63 6.21
N CYS A 98 -15.79 3.74 5.48
CA CYS A 98 -15.66 4.72 4.43
C CYS A 98 -16.57 4.36 3.26
N HIS A 99 -17.37 5.32 2.75
CA HIS A 99 -18.30 5.09 1.65
C HIS A 99 -17.62 5.14 0.26
N LEU A 100 -16.33 5.45 0.18
CA LEU A 100 -15.51 5.09 -0.97
C LEU A 100 -15.29 3.57 -0.91
N LEU A 101 -15.93 2.83 -1.81
CA LEU A 101 -16.04 1.37 -1.74
C LEU A 101 -14.67 0.67 -1.78
N TYR A 102 -13.71 1.23 -2.52
CA TYR A 102 -12.34 0.70 -2.55
C TYR A 102 -11.63 0.86 -1.21
N HIS A 103 -11.81 1.99 -0.51
CA HIS A 103 -11.26 2.19 0.84
C HIS A 103 -11.90 1.23 1.85
N MET A 104 -13.23 1.08 1.77
CA MET A 104 -13.97 0.13 2.60
C MET A 104 -13.44 -1.29 2.42
N LYS A 105 -13.37 -1.74 1.16
CA LYS A 105 -12.98 -3.11 0.82
C LYS A 105 -11.52 -3.42 1.20
N ASN A 106 -10.66 -2.41 1.12
CA ASN A 106 -9.24 -2.52 1.47
C ASN A 106 -8.95 -2.09 2.91
N GLY A 107 -9.93 -2.17 3.81
CA GLY A 107 -9.70 -2.17 5.25
C GLY A 107 -10.33 -1.04 6.07
N MET A 108 -10.81 0.08 5.46
CA MET A 108 -11.37 1.21 6.21
C MET A 108 -12.82 0.95 6.65
N ALA A 109 -12.97 0.01 7.55
CA ALA A 109 -14.24 -0.37 8.14
C ALA A 109 -14.10 -0.94 9.55
N ARG A 110 -15.19 -0.91 10.32
CA ARG A 110 -15.34 -1.53 11.65
C ARG A 110 -16.76 -2.03 11.84
N VAL A 111 -16.92 -2.94 12.78
CA VAL A 111 -18.23 -3.30 13.31
C VAL A 111 -18.41 -2.55 14.62
N VAL A 112 -19.49 -1.80 14.76
CA VAL A 112 -19.97 -1.25 16.03
C VAL A 112 -20.88 -2.30 16.65
N HIS A 113 -20.45 -2.81 17.80
CA HIS A 113 -21.08 -3.92 18.49
C HIS A 113 -21.67 -3.46 19.82
N TYR A 114 -22.96 -3.72 20.02
CA TYR A 114 -23.61 -3.47 21.30
C TYR A 114 -23.28 -4.57 22.31
N GLU A 115 -22.80 -4.19 23.49
CA GLU A 115 -22.49 -5.12 24.57
C GLU A 115 -23.74 -5.95 24.95
N GLY A 116 -23.61 -7.26 24.96
CA GLY A 116 -24.72 -8.19 25.21
C GLY A 116 -25.49 -8.63 23.97
N PHE A 117 -25.26 -8.04 22.80
CA PHE A 117 -25.85 -8.52 21.56
C PHE A 117 -25.22 -9.85 21.09
N THR A 118 -26.08 -10.77 20.71
CA THR A 118 -25.65 -12.06 20.13
C THR A 118 -26.19 -12.17 18.71
N LEU A 119 -25.29 -12.39 17.78
CA LEU A 119 -25.62 -12.52 16.37
C LEU A 119 -26.41 -13.84 16.13
N ASP A 120 -27.42 -13.77 15.26
CA ASP A 120 -28.11 -14.95 14.78
C ASP A 120 -27.13 -15.99 14.21
N PRO A 121 -27.30 -17.31 14.49
CA PRO A 121 -26.37 -18.35 14.03
C PRO A 121 -26.11 -18.37 12.53
N GLN A 122 -27.11 -18.03 11.70
CA GLN A 122 -26.93 -17.98 10.24
C GLN A 122 -26.04 -16.79 9.84
N LEU A 123 -26.22 -15.62 10.47
CA LEU A 123 -25.37 -14.45 10.25
C LEU A 123 -23.96 -14.64 10.84
N ALA A 124 -23.85 -15.31 11.99
CA ALA A 124 -22.57 -15.64 12.60
C ALA A 124 -21.71 -16.54 11.68
N ALA A 125 -22.33 -17.47 10.96
CA ALA A 125 -21.65 -18.34 10.00
C ALA A 125 -21.05 -17.59 8.79
N VAL A 126 -21.65 -16.47 8.38
CA VAL A 126 -21.18 -15.68 7.23
C VAL A 126 -20.30 -14.51 7.63
N ARG A 127 -20.34 -14.08 8.88
CA ARG A 127 -19.56 -12.94 9.41
C ARG A 127 -18.05 -13.02 9.13
N PRO A 128 -17.36 -14.18 9.21
CA PRO A 128 -15.93 -14.29 8.89
C PRO A 128 -15.57 -13.83 7.47
N LYS A 129 -16.53 -13.89 6.52
CA LYS A 129 -16.31 -13.40 5.15
C LYS A 129 -16.07 -11.89 5.10
N LEU A 130 -16.62 -11.13 6.08
CA LEU A 130 -16.41 -9.68 6.20
C LEU A 130 -14.95 -9.35 6.54
N TYR A 131 -14.29 -10.22 7.30
CA TYR A 131 -12.92 -10.05 7.77
C TYR A 131 -11.88 -10.72 6.88
N LYS A 132 -12.29 -11.23 5.71
CA LYS A 132 -11.37 -11.87 4.77
C LYS A 132 -10.39 -10.85 4.20
N ASP A 133 -9.09 -11.08 4.42
CA ASP A 133 -8.01 -10.37 3.76
C ASP A 133 -7.72 -11.03 2.41
N SER A 134 -8.01 -10.32 1.32
CA SER A 134 -7.88 -10.87 -0.03
C SER A 134 -6.48 -10.63 -0.58
N TRP A 135 -5.98 -11.59 -1.35
CA TRP A 135 -4.74 -11.47 -2.11
C TRP A 135 -5.02 -10.82 -3.47
N TYR A 136 -4.13 -9.94 -3.88
CA TYR A 136 -4.15 -9.24 -5.16
C TYR A 136 -2.84 -9.48 -5.89
N PHE A 137 -2.91 -9.48 -7.21
CA PHE A 137 -1.77 -9.62 -8.09
C PHE A 137 -1.57 -8.34 -8.89
N TRP A 138 -0.32 -7.97 -9.09
CA TRP A 138 0.09 -6.82 -9.89
C TRP A 138 1.48 -7.10 -10.45
N GLY A 139 1.76 -6.60 -11.65
CA GLY A 139 3.06 -6.73 -12.25
C GLY A 139 3.35 -5.68 -13.31
N GLN A 140 4.63 -5.45 -13.54
CA GLN A 140 5.16 -4.57 -14.57
C GLN A 140 6.37 -5.23 -15.21
N ALA A 141 6.51 -5.08 -16.52
CA ALA A 141 7.67 -5.50 -17.28
C ALA A 141 8.05 -4.38 -18.25
N ASP A 142 9.31 -4.00 -18.24
CA ASP A 142 9.93 -3.09 -19.19
C ASP A 142 10.77 -3.94 -20.16
N VAL A 143 10.41 -3.89 -21.45
CA VAL A 143 11.10 -4.60 -22.51
C VAL A 143 11.76 -3.56 -23.41
N LEU A 144 13.05 -3.36 -23.20
CA LEU A 144 13.85 -2.34 -23.87
C LEU A 144 14.81 -2.99 -24.89
N SER A 145 15.44 -2.17 -25.72
CA SER A 145 16.39 -2.66 -26.73
C SER A 145 17.71 -3.17 -26.14
N ASN A 146 18.06 -2.75 -24.94
CA ASN A 146 19.31 -3.04 -24.25
C ASN A 146 19.16 -4.00 -23.06
N MET A 147 17.96 -4.09 -22.48
CA MET A 147 17.69 -4.88 -21.28
C MET A 147 16.19 -5.17 -21.12
N THR A 148 15.85 -6.02 -20.17
CA THR A 148 14.49 -6.16 -19.63
C THR A 148 14.54 -6.17 -18.12
N GLU A 149 13.64 -5.44 -17.52
CA GLU A 149 13.48 -5.39 -16.07
C GLU A 149 12.00 -5.46 -15.69
N GLY A 150 11.71 -5.79 -14.46
CA GLY A 150 10.33 -5.78 -14.00
C GLY A 150 10.11 -6.48 -12.68
N PHE A 151 8.85 -6.55 -12.31
CA PHE A 151 8.44 -7.24 -11.09
C PHE A 151 7.07 -7.89 -11.20
N LEU A 152 6.88 -8.92 -10.38
CA LEU A 152 5.59 -9.53 -10.06
C LEU A 152 5.36 -9.44 -8.57
N MET A 153 4.17 -9.03 -8.19
CA MET A 153 3.81 -8.83 -6.78
C MET A 153 2.49 -9.54 -6.46
N LEU A 154 2.51 -10.39 -5.44
CA LEU A 154 1.32 -10.98 -4.84
C LEU A 154 1.19 -10.47 -3.41
N PHE A 155 0.11 -9.77 -3.10
CA PHE A 155 0.01 -9.05 -1.82
C PHE A 155 -1.39 -9.06 -1.22
N ASN A 156 -1.42 -8.94 0.09
CA ASN A 156 -2.62 -8.58 0.86
C ASN A 156 -2.32 -7.33 1.72
N THR A 157 -3.14 -7.05 2.73
CA THR A 157 -2.97 -5.86 3.57
C THR A 157 -1.58 -5.72 4.19
N ARG A 158 -0.96 -6.82 4.63
CA ARG A 158 0.32 -6.77 5.36
C ARG A 158 1.47 -7.53 4.71
N ASN A 159 1.17 -8.48 3.86
CA ASN A 159 2.17 -9.37 3.29
C ASN A 159 2.32 -9.09 1.81
N ILE A 160 3.55 -9.10 1.33
CA ILE A 160 3.89 -8.97 -0.08
C ILE A 160 4.90 -10.06 -0.42
N LEU A 161 4.65 -10.78 -1.49
CA LEU A 161 5.63 -11.65 -2.15
C LEU A 161 6.00 -10.94 -3.43
N THR A 162 7.28 -10.67 -3.64
CA THR A 162 7.78 -9.99 -4.82
C THR A 162 8.79 -10.87 -5.52
N ALA A 163 8.72 -10.89 -6.84
CA ALA A 163 9.76 -11.39 -7.73
C ALA A 163 10.16 -10.24 -8.64
N GLU A 164 11.38 -9.77 -8.53
CA GLU A 164 11.99 -8.74 -9.37
C GLU A 164 12.99 -9.42 -10.29
N TRP A 165 13.18 -8.90 -11.49
CA TRP A 165 14.22 -9.36 -12.42
C TRP A 165 14.80 -8.19 -13.18
N GLU A 166 16.05 -8.36 -13.52
CA GLU A 166 16.80 -7.53 -14.45
C GLU A 166 17.66 -8.44 -15.34
N VAL A 167 17.67 -8.18 -16.64
CA VAL A 167 18.48 -8.92 -17.62
C VAL A 167 18.98 -7.94 -18.65
N GLY A 168 20.28 -7.75 -18.72
CA GLY A 168 20.96 -6.85 -19.65
C GLY A 168 21.81 -7.58 -20.66
N TRP A 169 21.90 -7.07 -21.90
CA TRP A 169 22.65 -7.68 -23.00
C TRP A 169 23.39 -6.70 -23.91
N GLN A 170 23.37 -5.40 -23.58
CA GLN A 170 24.09 -4.37 -24.33
C GLN A 170 25.21 -3.79 -23.46
N GLU A 171 26.35 -3.50 -24.04
CA GLU A 171 27.56 -2.94 -23.38
C GLU A 171 28.21 -3.88 -22.36
N VAL A 172 27.82 -5.17 -22.35
CA VAL A 172 28.39 -6.24 -21.52
C VAL A 172 28.99 -7.34 -22.40
N ASP A 173 29.90 -8.15 -21.88
CA ASP A 173 30.58 -9.21 -22.63
C ASP A 173 29.64 -10.39 -22.88
N ASP A 174 28.79 -10.75 -21.93
CA ASP A 174 27.71 -11.73 -22.03
C ASP A 174 26.44 -11.19 -21.38
N THR A 175 25.31 -11.87 -21.53
CA THR A 175 24.05 -11.46 -20.90
C THR A 175 24.15 -11.61 -19.39
N GLU A 176 23.96 -10.52 -18.67
CA GLU A 176 23.90 -10.51 -17.21
C GLU A 176 22.47 -10.56 -16.74
N TRP A 177 22.22 -11.27 -15.65
CA TRP A 177 20.87 -11.35 -15.07
C TRP A 177 20.88 -11.39 -13.54
N GLU A 178 19.92 -10.72 -12.96
CA GLU A 178 19.60 -10.74 -11.53
C GLU A 178 18.13 -11.08 -11.32
N GLY A 179 17.85 -11.85 -10.27
CA GLY A 179 16.50 -12.20 -9.84
C GLY A 179 16.35 -12.11 -8.33
N ILE A 180 15.57 -11.17 -7.84
CA ILE A 180 15.35 -10.95 -6.40
C ILE A 180 13.97 -11.44 -6.01
N PHE A 181 13.90 -12.34 -5.04
CA PHE A 181 12.65 -12.86 -4.49
C PHE A 181 12.53 -12.47 -3.02
N THR A 182 11.51 -11.68 -2.66
CA THR A 182 11.32 -11.24 -1.28
C THR A 182 9.94 -11.57 -0.72
N TYR A 183 9.92 -11.79 0.60
CA TYR A 183 8.73 -11.69 1.42
C TYR A 183 8.85 -10.44 2.28
N ASP A 184 7.92 -9.52 2.08
CA ASP A 184 7.89 -8.24 2.76
C ASP A 184 6.74 -8.20 3.77
N ARG A 185 7.00 -7.68 4.96
CA ARG A 185 6.00 -7.44 6.00
C ARG A 185 5.83 -5.94 6.20
N TYR A 186 4.68 -5.43 5.80
CA TYR A 186 4.29 -4.04 5.99
C TYR A 186 4.02 -3.73 7.47
N ILE A 187 4.73 -2.80 8.04
CA ILE A 187 4.59 -2.36 9.44
C ILE A 187 3.71 -1.10 9.50
N ASN A 188 4.05 -0.08 8.72
CA ASN A 188 3.28 1.15 8.58
C ASN A 188 3.59 1.81 7.24
N ARG A 189 2.93 2.92 6.93
CA ARG A 189 3.07 3.65 5.66
C ARG A 189 4.53 3.91 5.22
N PHE A 190 5.42 4.08 6.16
CA PHE A 190 6.81 4.47 5.86
C PHE A 190 7.78 3.30 5.93
N PHE A 191 7.38 2.19 6.56
CA PHE A 191 8.33 1.16 6.93
C PHE A 191 7.81 -0.26 6.66
N THR A 192 8.62 -1.01 5.91
CA THR A 192 8.40 -2.42 5.57
C THR A 192 9.69 -3.18 5.81
N ILE A 193 9.65 -4.34 6.43
CA ILE A 193 10.80 -5.24 6.59
C ILE A 193 10.67 -6.38 5.58
N PHE A 194 11.79 -6.88 5.08
CA PHE A 194 11.79 -8.01 4.16
C PHE A 194 12.92 -8.99 4.39
N ALA A 195 12.72 -10.21 3.90
CA ALA A 195 13.74 -11.22 3.75
C ALA A 195 13.53 -11.97 2.44
N GLY A 196 14.59 -12.48 1.86
CA GLY A 196 14.49 -13.14 0.57
C GLY A 196 15.79 -13.75 0.07
N ALA A 197 15.86 -13.94 -1.22
CA ALA A 197 17.03 -14.43 -1.94
C ALA A 197 17.28 -13.56 -3.17
N ASP A 198 18.54 -13.34 -3.44
CA ASP A 198 19.09 -12.67 -4.60
C ASP A 198 19.90 -13.71 -5.39
N LEU A 199 19.59 -13.84 -6.68
CA LEU A 199 20.21 -14.78 -7.61
C LEU A 199 20.84 -14.01 -8.75
N LEU A 200 22.11 -14.24 -8.99
CA LEU A 200 22.86 -13.57 -10.04
C LEU A 200 23.47 -14.59 -11.00
N GLY A 201 23.69 -14.20 -12.24
CA GLY A 201 24.38 -15.03 -13.23
C GLY A 201 24.72 -14.29 -14.51
N GLU A 202 25.61 -14.92 -15.28
CA GLU A 202 26.11 -14.44 -16.57
C GLU A 202 25.92 -15.53 -17.63
N GLY A 203 25.36 -15.20 -18.79
CA GLY A 203 25.02 -16.16 -19.83
C GLY A 203 24.06 -17.24 -19.34
N ASP A 204 24.45 -18.50 -19.55
CA ASP A 204 23.68 -19.68 -19.09
C ASP A 204 24.12 -20.15 -17.69
N GLU A 205 25.09 -19.50 -17.07
CA GLU A 205 25.65 -19.89 -15.77
C GLU A 205 24.92 -19.15 -14.62
N HIS A 206 24.70 -19.87 -13.53
CA HIS A 206 24.24 -19.31 -12.28
C HIS A 206 25.47 -19.13 -11.39
N ASP A 207 25.81 -17.87 -11.09
CA ASP A 207 27.06 -17.53 -10.40
C ASP A 207 26.91 -17.56 -8.88
N ASP A 208 25.80 -16.99 -8.37
CA ASP A 208 25.65 -16.80 -6.94
C ASP A 208 24.20 -16.82 -6.46
N THR A 209 24.00 -17.22 -5.20
CA THR A 209 22.71 -17.10 -4.49
C THR A 209 22.95 -16.55 -3.10
N ARG A 210 22.47 -15.34 -2.85
CA ARG A 210 22.60 -14.64 -1.57
C ARG A 210 21.26 -14.61 -0.85
N GLY A 211 21.25 -14.95 0.42
CA GLY A 211 20.13 -14.66 1.30
C GLY A 211 20.17 -13.17 1.65
N VAL A 212 19.02 -12.49 1.56
CA VAL A 212 18.94 -11.05 1.85
C VAL A 212 17.96 -10.76 2.99
N PHE A 213 18.30 -9.76 3.83
CA PHE A 213 17.44 -9.26 4.88
C PHE A 213 17.56 -7.74 4.99
N GLY A 214 16.42 -7.05 4.99
CA GLY A 214 16.46 -5.60 4.97
C GLY A 214 15.13 -4.93 5.27
N PHE A 215 15.08 -3.65 4.90
CA PHE A 215 13.88 -2.84 5.03
C PHE A 215 13.73 -1.88 3.85
N ARG A 216 12.48 -1.51 3.59
CA ARG A 216 12.10 -0.41 2.71
C ARG A 216 11.60 0.74 3.56
N TYR A 217 12.03 1.95 3.26
CA TYR A 217 11.60 3.15 3.96
C TYR A 217 11.24 4.28 2.98
N LEU A 218 10.04 4.83 3.15
CA LEU A 218 9.58 5.97 2.36
C LEU A 218 10.10 7.26 2.97
N LEU A 219 11.10 7.83 2.34
CA LEU A 219 11.73 9.11 2.73
C LEU A 219 10.82 10.31 2.37
N PRO A 220 11.11 11.52 2.89
CA PRO A 220 10.42 12.75 2.45
C PRO A 220 10.42 12.90 0.92
N LEU A 221 9.39 13.58 0.40
CA LEU A 221 9.12 13.72 -1.03
C LEU A 221 8.74 12.41 -1.74
N ASN A 222 8.33 11.39 -0.99
CA ASN A 222 8.06 10.04 -1.48
C ASN A 222 9.27 9.45 -2.25
N LEU A 223 10.45 9.66 -1.74
CA LEU A 223 11.65 8.99 -2.23
C LEU A 223 11.68 7.57 -1.62
N GLU A 224 11.64 6.57 -2.46
CA GLU A 224 11.71 5.17 -2.05
C GLU A 224 13.16 4.82 -1.71
N SER A 225 13.36 4.17 -0.58
CA SER A 225 14.67 3.64 -0.21
C SER A 225 14.55 2.18 0.22
N ARG A 226 15.55 1.39 -0.17
CA ARG A 226 15.69 -0.01 0.18
C ARG A 226 17.12 -0.25 0.69
N VAL A 227 17.24 -0.92 1.83
CA VAL A 227 18.53 -1.25 2.43
C VAL A 227 18.48 -2.69 2.87
N TRP A 228 19.50 -3.47 2.52
CA TRP A 228 19.64 -4.84 3.00
C TRP A 228 21.09 -5.26 3.16
N ILE A 229 21.26 -6.33 3.89
CA ILE A 229 22.49 -7.07 4.03
C ILE A 229 22.30 -8.46 3.44
N ASP A 230 23.36 -9.05 2.93
CA ASP A 230 23.37 -10.38 2.35
C ASP A 230 24.16 -11.38 3.18
N THR A 231 24.07 -12.66 2.80
CA THR A 231 24.77 -13.76 3.47
C THR A 231 26.27 -13.78 3.22
N ASP A 232 26.75 -13.05 2.22
CA ASP A 232 28.18 -13.00 1.84
C ASP A 232 28.93 -11.88 2.56
N GLY A 233 28.21 -11.16 3.44
CA GLY A 233 28.77 -10.10 4.27
C GLY A 233 28.78 -8.74 3.59
N GLY A 234 28.05 -8.60 2.51
CA GLY A 234 27.80 -7.35 1.81
C GLY A 234 26.55 -6.64 2.26
N GLY A 235 26.27 -5.53 1.62
CA GLY A 235 25.05 -4.76 1.82
C GLY A 235 24.79 -3.85 0.64
N ARG A 236 23.51 -3.64 0.35
CA ARG A 236 23.03 -2.86 -0.77
C ARG A 236 22.11 -1.75 -0.28
N PHE A 237 22.21 -0.58 -0.90
CA PHE A 237 21.37 0.58 -0.67
C PHE A 237 20.85 1.09 -2.00
N ASN A 238 19.54 1.18 -2.11
CA ASN A 238 18.86 1.60 -3.32
C ASN A 238 17.97 2.81 -3.03
N LEU A 239 17.90 3.76 -3.97
CA LEU A 239 17.04 4.92 -3.97
C LEU A 239 16.33 5.02 -5.32
N GLY A 240 15.00 4.96 -5.31
CA GLY A 240 14.18 5.09 -6.50
C GLY A 240 13.18 6.25 -6.42
N LYS A 241 12.89 6.87 -7.56
CA LYS A 241 11.85 7.89 -7.65
C LYS A 241 11.27 8.01 -9.06
N SER A 242 9.93 8.02 -9.10
CA SER A 242 9.18 8.47 -10.27
C SER A 242 8.60 9.87 -10.03
N PHE A 243 8.80 10.78 -10.97
CA PHE A 243 8.25 12.13 -10.97
C PHE A 243 7.24 12.30 -12.10
N GLU A 244 5.97 12.38 -11.75
CA GLU A 244 4.90 12.68 -12.69
C GLU A 244 4.99 14.13 -13.20
N LEU A 245 5.55 14.31 -14.40
CA LEU A 245 5.64 15.63 -15.05
C LEU A 245 4.30 16.08 -15.62
N THR A 246 3.53 15.12 -16.12
CA THR A 246 2.14 15.28 -16.57
C THR A 246 1.36 14.01 -16.24
N PRO A 247 0.02 13.97 -16.38
CA PRO A 247 -0.76 12.72 -16.17
C PRO A 247 -0.34 11.55 -17.07
N ARG A 248 0.52 11.75 -18.06
CA ARG A 248 1.00 10.71 -18.99
C ARG A 248 2.51 10.61 -19.10
N LEU A 249 3.25 11.59 -18.61
CA LEU A 249 4.71 11.63 -18.74
C LEU A 249 5.34 11.62 -17.35
N ALA A 250 6.16 10.61 -17.08
CA ALA A 250 6.95 10.48 -15.87
C ALA A 250 8.46 10.49 -16.18
N LEU A 251 9.21 11.09 -15.27
CA LEU A 251 10.67 10.97 -15.20
C LEU A 251 10.98 9.88 -14.16
N LEU A 252 11.74 8.88 -14.54
CA LEU A 252 12.19 7.79 -13.72
C LEU A 252 13.66 8.02 -13.31
N GLY A 253 14.02 7.63 -12.11
CA GLY A 253 15.41 7.69 -11.67
C GLY A 253 15.65 6.72 -10.53
N GLU A 254 16.74 5.98 -10.63
CA GLU A 254 17.19 5.02 -9.64
C GLU A 254 18.69 5.15 -9.45
N ALA A 255 19.15 4.92 -8.23
CA ALA A 255 20.56 4.86 -7.88
C ALA A 255 20.75 3.78 -6.81
N GLU A 256 21.70 2.90 -7.05
CA GLU A 256 22.04 1.82 -6.17
C GLU A 256 23.53 1.85 -5.81
N TYR A 257 23.85 1.41 -4.61
CA TYR A 257 25.19 1.12 -4.17
C TYR A 257 25.24 -0.28 -3.56
N ASP A 258 25.98 -1.16 -4.18
CA ASP A 258 26.30 -2.49 -3.67
C ASP A 258 27.77 -2.53 -3.22
N THR A 259 28.02 -3.15 -2.08
CA THR A 259 29.38 -3.32 -1.56
C THR A 259 30.22 -4.29 -2.40
N HIS A 260 29.60 -5.15 -3.21
CA HIS A 260 30.24 -6.08 -4.13
C HIS A 260 30.56 -5.39 -5.47
N ASP A 261 29.57 -4.65 -6.08
CA ASP A 261 29.63 -4.14 -7.45
C ASP A 261 29.78 -2.61 -7.56
N LYS A 262 29.61 -1.88 -6.44
CA LYS A 262 29.75 -0.42 -6.28
C LYS A 262 28.49 0.36 -6.68
N TRP A 263 28.61 1.32 -7.62
CA TRP A 263 27.54 2.23 -7.98
C TRP A 263 26.88 1.82 -9.29
N GLU A 264 25.58 1.76 -9.25
CA GLU A 264 24.72 1.54 -10.39
C GLU A 264 23.62 2.59 -10.42
N GLY A 265 23.05 2.88 -11.59
CA GLY A 265 21.96 3.83 -11.70
C GLY A 265 21.31 3.88 -13.06
N SER A 266 20.05 4.25 -13.03
CA SER A 266 19.24 4.44 -14.23
C SER A 266 18.50 5.76 -14.23
N ALA A 267 18.21 6.28 -15.41
CA ALA A 267 17.39 7.46 -15.62
C ALA A 267 16.59 7.33 -16.91
N GLY A 268 15.29 7.60 -16.86
CA GLY A 268 14.42 7.38 -18.00
C GLY A 268 13.21 8.29 -18.05
N LEU A 269 12.51 8.21 -19.17
CA LEU A 269 11.21 8.83 -19.41
C LEU A 269 10.20 7.75 -19.79
N SER A 270 9.04 7.77 -19.13
CA SER A 270 7.91 6.90 -19.46
C SER A 270 6.73 7.74 -19.94
N TYR A 271 6.22 7.44 -21.14
CA TYR A 271 5.02 8.08 -21.69
C TYR A 271 3.86 7.08 -21.77
N MET A 272 2.83 7.29 -20.98
CA MET A 272 1.64 6.44 -20.95
C MET A 272 0.79 6.62 -22.20
N VAL A 273 0.77 5.60 -23.06
CA VAL A 273 -0.11 5.53 -24.23
C VAL A 273 -1.49 5.00 -23.83
N HIS A 274 -1.51 3.97 -23.00
CA HIS A 274 -2.71 3.32 -22.47
C HIS A 274 -2.45 2.87 -21.02
N LYS A 275 -3.50 2.64 -20.24
CA LYS A 275 -3.36 2.20 -18.83
C LYS A 275 -2.49 0.94 -18.62
N TYR A 276 -2.37 0.11 -19.66
CA TYR A 276 -1.55 -1.10 -19.65
C TYR A 276 -0.20 -0.94 -20.35
N PHE A 277 0.02 0.14 -21.13
CA PHE A 277 1.20 0.31 -21.96
C PHE A 277 1.76 1.71 -21.89
N SER A 278 3.07 1.81 -21.71
CA SER A 278 3.84 3.04 -21.88
C SER A 278 4.99 2.84 -22.85
N LEU A 279 5.43 3.92 -23.50
CA LEU A 279 6.71 3.98 -24.19
C LEU A 279 7.77 4.41 -23.19
N VAL A 280 8.90 3.72 -23.15
CA VAL A 280 10.02 4.01 -22.24
C VAL A 280 11.28 4.26 -23.03
N GLY A 281 12.03 5.29 -22.64
CA GLY A 281 13.40 5.50 -23.03
C GLY A 281 14.24 5.68 -21.77
N GLN A 282 15.30 4.87 -21.62
CA GLN A 282 16.08 4.78 -20.40
C GLN A 282 17.57 4.71 -20.73
N TRP A 283 18.36 5.33 -19.88
CA TRP A 283 19.80 5.11 -19.78
C TRP A 283 20.07 4.31 -18.49
N HIS A 284 20.91 3.31 -18.63
CA HIS A 284 21.39 2.47 -17.54
C HIS A 284 22.92 2.53 -17.49
N SER A 285 23.51 2.55 -16.28
CA SER A 285 24.97 2.71 -16.12
C SER A 285 25.78 1.54 -16.72
N GLU A 286 25.21 0.34 -16.71
CA GLU A 286 25.85 -0.87 -17.21
C GLU A 286 25.42 -1.20 -18.65
N TYR A 287 24.12 -1.05 -18.97
CA TYR A 287 23.58 -1.50 -20.26
C TYR A 287 23.33 -0.37 -21.27
N GLY A 288 23.78 0.86 -20.97
CA GLY A 288 23.68 2.00 -21.86
C GLY A 288 22.26 2.49 -22.14
N PHE A 289 22.04 3.03 -23.35
CA PHE A 289 20.73 3.59 -23.74
C PHE A 289 19.84 2.50 -24.37
N GLY A 290 18.59 2.46 -23.89
CA GLY A 290 17.55 1.62 -24.44
C GLY A 290 16.21 2.32 -24.62
N GLY A 291 15.37 1.78 -25.47
CA GLY A 291 14.00 2.22 -25.65
C GLY A 291 13.09 1.04 -25.97
N GLY A 292 11.84 1.13 -25.51
CA GLY A 292 10.90 0.03 -25.67
C GLY A 292 9.54 0.27 -25.04
N LEU A 293 8.96 -0.81 -24.54
CA LEU A 293 7.62 -0.85 -23.99
C LEU A 293 7.63 -1.25 -22.51
N GLN A 294 6.88 -0.51 -21.71
CA GLN A 294 6.47 -0.92 -20.38
C GLN A 294 5.06 -1.51 -20.44
N ILE A 295 4.89 -2.68 -19.86
CA ILE A 295 3.64 -3.43 -19.81
C ILE A 295 3.22 -3.56 -18.36
N ARG A 296 1.96 -3.22 -18.03
CA ARG A 296 1.36 -3.36 -16.70
C ARG A 296 0.18 -4.33 -16.76
N PHE A 297 0.07 -5.23 -15.79
CA PHE A 297 -0.96 -6.28 -15.76
C PHE A 297 -1.34 -6.71 -14.33
#